data_cb49b0208cb99f188f400fbdbe309627
#
_entry.id   cb49b0208cb99f188f400fbdbe309627
#
_cell.length_a   1.000
_cell.length_b   1.000
_cell.length_c   1.000
_cell.angle_alpha   90.00
_cell.angle_beta   90.00
_cell.angle_gamma   90.00
#
_symmetry.space_group_name_H-M   'P 1'
#
loop_
_entity.id
_entity.type
_entity.pdbx_description
1 polymer ?
#
loop_
_entity_poly.entity_id
_entity_poly.type
_entity_poly.pdbx_seq_one_letter_code
_entity_poly.pdbx_strand_id
1 'polypeptide(L)'
;MMKYFVIFITILWAWYVITLDFNFYFNQAYHTDRITLLILLLLSIRFPLFFLYFLIFSLLFINQLNYPNLQCAFPSYYNNPRPLLDMLILFSTFMVIKRFYKNFSILLFFIAVICLHASNYFIPGLGKIIISNEYINWIWLNDLGNIIVARYTQGWIGDLLSLETVLSISSHVQQWTVVAQIITFLSQVLVLIVFLNKRFSLLLFLSFELLHIGVFLATGIFFWEWILINLALVYIINSLDVEKSKQIFNRKVMLVAIPFIFLGNGVFNSSFLAWYDTPLHNYFDVYAVDEDNKEYKMDKNLFAPYEQVLYSSNVTSYLDQKIMTTWSSSTQEMMEGLTQLSTQEDKSQIKVNIANLEEQYGYNYFNLKQQKIFETFIKKYIQNFNDHNGETFFWDTIAPIKHTYYSLNWSKSINNLKKIKYINIKFHKKFYNHDSNKLMTIEEKTLCTIKI
;
A
#
# COMPACT_ATOMS: atom_id res chain seq x y z
N MET A 1 -25.68 7.56 -15.68
CA MET A 1 -24.32 7.89 -15.24
C MET A 1 -23.95 7.21 -13.93
N MET A 2 -24.65 7.47 -12.80
CA MET A 2 -24.36 6.79 -11.51
C MET A 2 -24.44 5.26 -11.57
N LYS A 3 -25.40 4.71 -12.34
CA LYS A 3 -25.48 3.25 -12.54
C LYS A 3 -24.18 2.69 -13.15
N TYR A 4 -23.60 3.38 -14.11
CA TYR A 4 -22.34 2.96 -14.76
C TYR A 4 -21.14 3.05 -13.80
N PHE A 5 -21.11 4.07 -12.92
CA PHE A 5 -20.10 4.18 -11.89
C PHE A 5 -20.13 2.97 -10.94
N VAL A 6 -21.33 2.64 -10.43
CA VAL A 6 -21.48 1.47 -9.53
C VAL A 6 -21.10 0.17 -10.24
N ILE A 7 -21.53 -0.01 -11.51
CA ILE A 7 -21.12 -1.18 -12.30
C ILE A 7 -19.59 -1.24 -12.44
N PHE A 8 -18.96 -0.10 -12.76
CA PHE A 8 -17.51 -0.02 -12.90
C PHE A 8 -16.78 -0.42 -11.61
N ILE A 9 -17.16 0.18 -10.47
CA ILE A 9 -16.58 -0.18 -9.16
C ILE A 9 -16.83 -1.66 -8.82
N THR A 10 -18.01 -2.19 -9.14
CA THR A 10 -18.36 -3.60 -8.92
C THR A 10 -17.49 -4.53 -9.77
N ILE A 11 -17.24 -4.18 -11.03
CA ILE A 11 -16.37 -4.96 -11.91
C ILE A 11 -14.93 -4.96 -11.41
N LEU A 12 -14.39 -3.81 -10.97
CA LEU A 12 -13.05 -3.72 -10.43
C LEU A 12 -12.90 -4.56 -9.15
N TRP A 13 -13.88 -4.48 -8.24
CA TRP A 13 -13.90 -5.32 -7.04
C TRP A 13 -13.99 -6.80 -7.37
N ALA A 14 -14.89 -7.17 -8.28
CA ALA A 14 -15.05 -8.55 -8.72
C ALA A 14 -13.76 -9.09 -9.35
N TRP A 15 -13.14 -8.31 -10.23
CA TRP A 15 -11.86 -8.67 -10.84
C TRP A 15 -10.81 -8.96 -9.77
N TYR A 16 -10.63 -8.04 -8.83
CA TYR A 16 -9.69 -8.23 -7.73
C TYR A 16 -9.99 -9.51 -6.93
N VAL A 17 -11.22 -9.68 -6.43
CA VAL A 17 -11.58 -10.80 -5.55
C VAL A 17 -11.48 -12.14 -6.25
N ILE A 18 -11.99 -12.23 -7.50
CA ILE A 18 -12.00 -13.49 -8.25
C ILE A 18 -10.59 -13.95 -8.62
N THR A 19 -9.65 -13.01 -8.76
CA THR A 19 -8.28 -13.31 -9.20
C THR A 19 -7.23 -13.19 -8.09
N LEU A 20 -7.66 -13.12 -6.82
CA LEU A 20 -6.74 -13.10 -5.68
C LEU A 20 -5.79 -14.29 -5.70
N ASP A 21 -4.49 -13.99 -5.54
CA ASP A 21 -3.42 -14.99 -5.51
C ASP A 21 -3.13 -15.46 -4.09
N PHE A 22 -3.73 -16.59 -3.70
CA PHE A 22 -3.43 -17.31 -2.45
C PHE A 22 -3.05 -18.76 -2.72
N ASN A 23 -2.88 -19.11 -3.99
CA ASN A 23 -2.98 -20.48 -4.45
C ASN A 23 -1.82 -21.33 -3.96
N PHE A 24 -0.60 -20.83 -3.96
CA PHE A 24 0.54 -21.62 -3.47
C PHE A 24 0.39 -22.01 -2.00
N TYR A 25 -0.04 -21.08 -1.15
CA TYR A 25 -0.19 -21.42 0.27
C TYR A 25 -1.26 -22.50 0.49
N PHE A 26 -2.42 -22.37 -0.16
CA PHE A 26 -3.54 -23.29 0.01
C PHE A 26 -3.45 -24.53 -0.88
N ASN A 27 -2.61 -24.49 -1.90
CA ASN A 27 -2.49 -25.54 -2.93
C ASN A 27 -3.83 -25.89 -3.60
N GLN A 28 -4.64 -24.87 -3.86
CA GLN A 28 -5.98 -24.99 -4.43
C GLN A 28 -6.33 -23.75 -5.26
N ALA A 29 -6.94 -23.97 -6.42
CA ALA A 29 -7.38 -22.87 -7.29
C ALA A 29 -8.74 -22.27 -6.93
N TYR A 30 -9.49 -22.87 -6.00
CA TYR A 30 -10.82 -22.41 -5.56
C TYR A 30 -11.80 -22.14 -6.70
N HIS A 31 -11.80 -22.97 -7.74
CA HIS A 31 -12.61 -22.77 -8.95
C HIS A 31 -14.09 -22.60 -8.65
N THR A 32 -14.66 -23.43 -7.75
CA THR A 32 -16.09 -23.39 -7.40
C THR A 32 -16.48 -22.04 -6.81
N ASP A 33 -15.70 -21.53 -5.86
CA ASP A 33 -15.97 -20.26 -5.19
C ASP A 33 -15.89 -19.10 -6.18
N ARG A 34 -14.88 -19.09 -7.04
CA ARG A 34 -14.68 -18.05 -8.07
C ARG A 34 -15.79 -18.06 -9.13
N ILE A 35 -16.21 -19.26 -9.57
CA ILE A 35 -17.34 -19.41 -10.49
C ILE A 35 -18.65 -18.95 -9.81
N THR A 36 -18.86 -19.28 -8.54
CA THR A 36 -20.03 -18.82 -7.78
C THR A 36 -20.06 -17.30 -7.71
N LEU A 37 -18.92 -16.63 -7.44
CA LEU A 37 -18.81 -15.17 -7.47
C LEU A 37 -19.17 -14.59 -8.83
N LEU A 38 -18.70 -15.20 -9.94
CA LEU A 38 -19.07 -14.78 -11.29
C LEU A 38 -20.56 -14.92 -11.56
N ILE A 39 -21.19 -16.02 -11.14
CA ILE A 39 -22.63 -16.23 -11.29
C ILE A 39 -23.42 -15.18 -10.49
N LEU A 40 -23.05 -14.93 -9.23
CA LEU A 40 -23.70 -13.91 -8.40
C LEU A 40 -23.54 -12.51 -9.00
N LEU A 41 -22.37 -12.18 -9.54
CA LEU A 41 -22.11 -10.92 -10.24
C LEU A 41 -23.06 -10.76 -11.45
N LEU A 42 -23.16 -11.79 -12.31
CA LEU A 42 -24.02 -11.76 -13.49
C LEU A 42 -25.50 -11.63 -13.10
N LEU A 43 -25.95 -12.37 -12.09
CA LEU A 43 -27.31 -12.27 -11.57
C LEU A 43 -27.62 -10.89 -10.99
N SER A 44 -26.63 -10.22 -10.39
CA SER A 44 -26.76 -8.88 -9.82
C SER A 44 -27.14 -7.81 -10.86
N ILE A 45 -26.78 -8.01 -12.14
CA ILE A 45 -27.13 -7.11 -13.23
C ILE A 45 -28.66 -7.04 -13.40
N ARG A 46 -29.34 -8.17 -13.22
CA ARG A 46 -30.80 -8.27 -13.44
C ARG A 46 -31.58 -8.13 -12.12
N PHE A 47 -31.05 -8.68 -11.05
CA PHE A 47 -31.71 -8.78 -9.75
C PHE A 47 -30.88 -8.10 -8.66
N PRO A 48 -31.25 -6.90 -8.19
CA PRO A 48 -30.44 -6.11 -7.24
C PRO A 48 -30.14 -6.85 -5.91
N LEU A 49 -30.98 -7.80 -5.49
CA LEU A 49 -30.73 -8.59 -4.28
C LEU A 49 -29.46 -9.44 -4.39
N PHE A 50 -29.16 -9.96 -5.59
CA PHE A 50 -27.95 -10.75 -5.81
C PHE A 50 -26.66 -9.93 -5.68
N PHE A 51 -26.74 -8.61 -5.78
CA PHE A 51 -25.61 -7.74 -5.48
C PHE A 51 -25.19 -7.85 -3.99
N LEU A 52 -26.14 -7.91 -3.08
CA LEU A 52 -25.84 -8.12 -1.65
C LEU A 52 -25.24 -9.49 -1.40
N TYR A 53 -25.78 -10.52 -2.03
CA TYR A 53 -25.21 -11.88 -1.94
C TYR A 53 -23.78 -11.93 -2.53
N PHE A 54 -23.56 -11.29 -3.68
CA PHE A 54 -22.23 -11.17 -4.26
C PHE A 54 -21.25 -10.49 -3.29
N LEU A 55 -21.63 -9.38 -2.70
CA LEU A 55 -20.77 -8.64 -1.76
C LEU A 55 -20.47 -9.48 -0.50
N ILE A 56 -21.49 -10.09 0.12
CA ILE A 56 -21.31 -10.95 1.29
C ILE A 56 -20.42 -12.14 0.93
N PHE A 57 -20.69 -12.83 -0.19
CA PHE A 57 -19.92 -13.99 -0.59
C PHE A 57 -18.47 -13.63 -0.93
N SER A 58 -18.23 -12.46 -1.54
CA SER A 58 -16.87 -11.97 -1.78
C SER A 58 -16.09 -11.75 -0.48
N LEU A 59 -16.75 -11.20 0.56
CA LEU A 59 -16.12 -11.00 1.87
C LEU A 59 -15.85 -12.33 2.58
N LEU A 60 -16.78 -13.29 2.48
CA LEU A 60 -16.58 -14.63 3.03
C LEU A 60 -15.43 -15.37 2.31
N PHE A 61 -15.36 -15.26 0.99
CA PHE A 61 -14.29 -15.85 0.20
C PHE A 61 -12.92 -15.28 0.59
N ILE A 62 -12.80 -13.95 0.71
CA ILE A 62 -11.58 -13.31 1.16
C ILE A 62 -11.23 -13.73 2.59
N ASN A 63 -12.21 -13.79 3.48
CA ASN A 63 -11.99 -14.16 4.87
C ASN A 63 -11.50 -15.61 5.02
N GLN A 64 -11.97 -16.55 4.20
CA GLN A 64 -11.44 -17.93 4.23
C GLN A 64 -10.00 -18.04 3.74
N LEU A 65 -9.56 -17.09 2.87
CA LEU A 65 -8.18 -17.02 2.40
C LEU A 65 -7.24 -16.30 3.37
N ASN A 66 -7.77 -15.72 4.46
CA ASN A 66 -6.93 -15.18 5.51
C ASN A 66 -6.10 -16.28 6.16
N TYR A 67 -4.84 -15.96 6.39
CA TYR A 67 -3.99 -16.73 7.28
C TYR A 67 -3.94 -16.03 8.65
N PRO A 68 -4.82 -16.39 9.60
CA PRO A 68 -5.03 -15.60 10.81
C PRO A 68 -3.78 -15.49 11.67
N ASN A 69 -2.90 -16.49 11.60
CA ASN A 69 -1.67 -16.48 12.37
C ASN A 69 -0.60 -15.53 11.82
N LEU A 70 -0.68 -15.13 10.54
CA LEU A 70 0.21 -14.11 9.99
C LEU A 70 -0.22 -12.68 10.31
N GLN A 71 -1.31 -12.51 11.05
CA GLN A 71 -1.93 -11.21 11.33
C GLN A 71 -2.32 -10.44 10.05
N CYS A 72 -2.46 -11.15 8.93
CA CYS A 72 -3.04 -10.60 7.71
C CYS A 72 -4.54 -10.47 7.91
N ALA A 73 -4.98 -9.42 8.58
CA ALA A 73 -6.38 -9.06 8.54
C ALA A 73 -6.71 -8.56 7.13
N PHE A 74 -7.60 -9.25 6.45
CA PHE A 74 -8.15 -8.70 5.22
C PHE A 74 -9.44 -7.93 5.57
N PRO A 75 -9.67 -6.79 4.97
CA PRO A 75 -8.79 -6.06 4.06
C PRO A 75 -7.64 -5.38 4.81
N SER A 76 -6.41 -5.86 4.59
CA SER A 76 -5.25 -5.19 5.17
C SER A 76 -4.99 -3.88 4.44
N TYR A 77 -4.43 -2.88 5.14
CA TYR A 77 -4.16 -1.55 4.58
C TYR A 77 -3.23 -1.53 3.38
N TYR A 78 -2.54 -2.59 3.15
CA TYR A 78 -1.35 -2.60 2.32
C TYR A 78 -1.55 -3.16 0.92
N ASN A 79 -2.53 -4.06 0.71
CA ASN A 79 -2.67 -4.77 -0.56
C ASN A 79 -4.08 -4.70 -1.13
N ASN A 80 -4.83 -3.64 -0.84
CA ASN A 80 -6.24 -3.78 -0.80
C ASN A 80 -6.96 -2.65 -1.53
N PRO A 81 -7.80 -2.95 -2.49
CA PRO A 81 -8.70 -2.00 -3.08
C PRO A 81 -9.84 -1.64 -2.12
N ARG A 82 -9.50 -1.33 -0.86
CA ARG A 82 -10.45 -0.95 0.17
C ARG A 82 -11.40 0.16 -0.24
N PRO A 83 -10.95 1.24 -0.97
CA PRO A 83 -11.86 2.26 -1.45
C PRO A 83 -12.99 1.70 -2.32
N LEU A 84 -12.72 0.66 -3.11
CA LEU A 84 -13.76 -0.01 -3.89
C LEU A 84 -14.80 -0.69 -2.99
N LEU A 85 -14.34 -1.44 -1.98
CA LEU A 85 -15.22 -2.10 -1.01
C LEU A 85 -16.07 -1.08 -0.24
N ASP A 86 -15.45 -0.03 0.27
CA ASP A 86 -16.14 1.01 1.05
C ASP A 86 -17.24 1.70 0.21
N MET A 87 -16.98 1.95 -1.08
CA MET A 87 -17.98 2.47 -2.01
C MET A 87 -19.12 1.48 -2.28
N LEU A 88 -18.84 0.18 -2.36
CA LEU A 88 -19.87 -0.85 -2.52
C LEU A 88 -20.71 -1.03 -1.26
N ILE A 89 -20.13 -0.93 -0.06
CA ILE A 89 -20.85 -0.91 1.21
C ILE A 89 -21.75 0.32 1.26
N LEU A 90 -21.23 1.51 0.91
CA LEU A 90 -22.01 2.74 0.85
C LEU A 90 -23.18 2.61 -0.14
N PHE A 91 -22.96 2.00 -1.32
CA PHE A 91 -24.02 1.74 -2.29
C PHE A 91 -25.06 0.76 -1.75
N SER A 92 -24.65 -0.30 -1.07
CA SER A 92 -25.55 -1.25 -0.43
C SER A 92 -26.43 -0.56 0.61
N THR A 93 -25.84 0.28 1.44
CA THR A 93 -26.56 1.11 2.43
C THR A 93 -27.55 2.04 1.75
N PHE A 94 -27.15 2.71 0.67
CA PHE A 94 -28.03 3.54 -0.15
C PHE A 94 -29.22 2.75 -0.70
N MET A 95 -29.00 1.54 -1.23
CA MET A 95 -30.08 0.68 -1.73
C MET A 95 -31.07 0.30 -0.64
N VAL A 96 -30.61 -0.05 0.56
CA VAL A 96 -31.46 -0.36 1.70
C VAL A 96 -32.28 0.87 2.10
N ILE A 97 -31.65 2.03 2.26
CA ILE A 97 -32.37 3.28 2.59
C ILE A 97 -33.44 3.58 1.53
N LYS A 98 -33.08 3.49 0.24
CA LYS A 98 -34.01 3.76 -0.85
C LYS A 98 -35.20 2.80 -0.92
N ARG A 99 -35.07 1.59 -0.39
CA ARG A 99 -36.17 0.62 -0.27
C ARG A 99 -37.27 1.12 0.68
N PHE A 100 -36.88 1.80 1.77
CA PHE A 100 -37.82 2.35 2.76
C PHE A 100 -38.23 3.79 2.40
N TYR A 101 -37.32 4.59 1.84
CA TYR A 101 -37.51 6.00 1.48
C TYR A 101 -37.37 6.18 -0.04
N LYS A 102 -38.46 5.94 -0.79
CA LYS A 102 -38.43 5.95 -2.28
C LYS A 102 -37.89 7.24 -2.89
N ASN A 103 -38.10 8.37 -2.21
CA ASN A 103 -37.66 9.71 -2.64
C ASN A 103 -36.19 10.01 -2.29
N PHE A 104 -35.45 9.06 -1.71
CA PHE A 104 -34.05 9.29 -1.39
C PHE A 104 -33.21 9.55 -2.64
N SER A 105 -32.57 10.71 -2.68
CA SER A 105 -31.90 11.21 -3.89
C SER A 105 -30.61 10.50 -4.20
N ILE A 106 -30.42 10.11 -5.45
CA ILE A 106 -29.14 9.56 -5.97
C ILE A 106 -28.00 10.60 -5.89
N LEU A 107 -28.31 11.90 -5.86
CA LEU A 107 -27.31 12.94 -5.67
C LEU A 107 -26.68 12.91 -4.27
N LEU A 108 -27.48 12.56 -3.23
CA LEU A 108 -26.96 12.38 -1.89
C LEU A 108 -25.97 11.21 -1.79
N PHE A 109 -26.27 10.12 -2.53
CA PHE A 109 -25.30 9.02 -2.64
C PHE A 109 -23.99 9.49 -3.29
N PHE A 110 -24.07 10.29 -4.39
CA PHE A 110 -22.88 10.79 -5.04
C PHE A 110 -22.09 11.75 -4.17
N ILE A 111 -22.75 12.63 -3.42
CA ILE A 111 -22.09 13.49 -2.42
C ILE A 111 -21.39 12.63 -1.36
N ALA A 112 -22.04 11.58 -0.86
CA ALA A 112 -21.43 10.67 0.11
C ALA A 112 -20.22 9.92 -0.46
N VAL A 113 -20.24 9.49 -1.74
CA VAL A 113 -19.08 8.90 -2.43
C VAL A 113 -17.91 9.90 -2.49
N ILE A 114 -18.18 11.16 -2.82
CA ILE A 114 -17.14 12.20 -2.83
C ILE A 114 -16.62 12.45 -1.41
N CYS A 115 -17.48 12.50 -0.38
CA CYS A 115 -17.04 12.64 1.01
C CYS A 115 -16.14 11.49 1.47
N LEU A 116 -16.53 10.24 1.19
CA LEU A 116 -15.74 9.04 1.48
C LEU A 116 -14.36 9.14 0.81
N HIS A 117 -14.36 9.44 -0.49
CA HIS A 117 -13.11 9.52 -1.24
C HIS A 117 -12.22 10.68 -0.77
N ALA A 118 -12.81 11.85 -0.54
CA ALA A 118 -12.13 13.02 0.00
C ALA A 118 -11.54 12.77 1.40
N SER A 119 -12.25 12.06 2.27
CA SER A 119 -11.76 11.73 3.62
C SER A 119 -10.50 10.85 3.57
N ASN A 120 -10.39 9.96 2.60
CA ASN A 120 -9.21 9.12 2.42
C ASN A 120 -7.96 9.89 1.95
N TYR A 121 -8.11 11.13 1.47
CA TYR A 121 -7.00 12.06 1.25
C TYR A 121 -6.78 12.99 2.44
N PHE A 122 -7.87 13.49 3.04
CA PHE A 122 -7.78 14.43 4.15
C PHE A 122 -7.16 13.82 5.41
N ILE A 123 -7.58 12.59 5.78
CA ILE A 123 -7.09 11.95 7.01
C ILE A 123 -5.58 11.68 6.98
N PRO A 124 -4.95 11.22 5.88
CA PRO A 124 -3.49 11.23 5.73
C PRO A 124 -2.84 12.62 5.85
N GLY A 125 -3.49 13.66 5.33
CA GLY A 125 -3.03 15.05 5.52
C GLY A 125 -3.05 15.48 6.98
N LEU A 126 -4.13 15.16 7.69
CA LEU A 126 -4.25 15.39 9.14
C LEU A 126 -3.21 14.56 9.91
N GLY A 127 -2.93 13.33 9.49
CA GLY A 127 -1.88 12.50 10.07
C GLY A 127 -0.51 13.17 10.05
N LYS A 128 -0.17 13.90 8.97
CA LYS A 128 1.08 14.65 8.86
C LYS A 128 1.20 15.81 9.85
N ILE A 129 0.06 16.41 10.22
CA ILE A 129 0.01 17.41 11.29
C ILE A 129 0.23 16.76 12.65
N ILE A 130 -0.38 15.58 12.87
CA ILE A 130 -0.35 14.88 14.17
C ILE A 130 1.05 14.35 14.50
N ILE A 131 1.80 13.83 13.51
CA ILE A 131 3.16 13.33 13.76
C ILE A 131 4.20 14.46 13.92
N SER A 132 3.81 15.70 13.55
CA SER A 132 4.65 16.87 13.70
C SER A 132 4.40 17.51 15.07
N ASN A 133 5.43 17.57 15.92
CA ASN A 133 5.26 18.19 17.24
C ASN A 133 5.09 19.72 17.14
N GLU A 134 5.70 20.35 16.11
CA GLU A 134 5.67 21.79 15.89
C GLU A 134 5.56 22.12 14.40
N TYR A 135 4.86 23.24 14.06
CA TYR A 135 4.87 23.92 12.76
C TYR A 135 4.78 23.05 11.49
N ILE A 136 4.12 21.90 11.56
CA ILE A 136 4.02 20.94 10.42
C ILE A 136 5.43 20.52 9.95
N ASN A 137 6.29 20.14 10.90
CA ASN A 137 7.68 19.77 10.64
C ASN A 137 7.84 18.61 9.64
N TRP A 138 6.77 17.83 9.41
CA TRP A 138 6.76 16.82 8.36
C TRP A 138 7.18 17.38 7.00
N ILE A 139 6.79 18.61 6.66
CA ILE A 139 7.15 19.25 5.38
C ILE A 139 8.66 19.46 5.26
N TRP A 140 9.31 19.78 6.38
CA TRP A 140 10.72 20.17 6.40
C TRP A 140 11.66 19.01 6.65
N LEU A 141 11.22 17.99 7.41
CA LEU A 141 12.04 16.86 7.83
C LEU A 141 11.87 15.64 6.95
N ASN A 142 10.73 15.50 6.24
CA ASN A 142 10.51 14.35 5.38
C ASN A 142 11.21 14.55 4.03
N ASP A 143 12.15 13.66 3.68
CA ASP A 143 12.95 13.77 2.48
C ASP A 143 12.60 12.68 1.45
N LEU A 144 12.12 13.12 0.28
CA LEU A 144 11.79 12.21 -0.83
C LEU A 144 13.01 11.47 -1.40
N GLY A 145 14.22 12.00 -1.24
CA GLY A 145 15.45 11.30 -1.62
C GLY A 145 15.60 9.99 -0.86
N ASN A 146 15.26 9.99 0.44
CA ASN A 146 15.35 8.80 1.29
C ASN A 146 14.48 7.65 0.75
N ILE A 147 13.21 7.92 0.38
CA ILE A 147 12.31 6.86 -0.07
C ILE A 147 12.77 6.26 -1.42
N ILE A 148 13.29 7.08 -2.33
CA ILE A 148 13.81 6.62 -3.63
C ILE A 148 14.94 5.62 -3.39
N VAL A 149 15.94 5.97 -2.58
CA VAL A 149 17.08 5.09 -2.27
C VAL A 149 16.64 3.87 -1.47
N ALA A 150 15.71 4.03 -0.52
CA ALA A 150 15.16 2.92 0.25
C ALA A 150 14.45 1.89 -0.64
N ARG A 151 13.65 2.34 -1.60
CA ARG A 151 12.94 1.45 -2.52
C ARG A 151 13.88 0.76 -3.51
N TYR A 152 14.90 1.47 -3.98
CA TYR A 152 15.95 0.87 -4.79
C TYR A 152 16.67 -0.26 -4.03
N THR A 153 17.03 -0.08 -2.76
CA THR A 153 17.68 -1.13 -1.97
C THR A 153 16.78 -2.36 -1.77
N GLN A 154 15.47 -2.19 -1.83
CA GLN A 154 14.49 -3.26 -1.77
C GLN A 154 14.24 -3.94 -3.13
N GLY A 155 14.80 -3.42 -4.23
CA GLY A 155 14.75 -3.99 -5.58
C GLY A 155 14.03 -3.14 -6.62
N TRP A 156 13.25 -2.09 -6.21
CA TRP A 156 12.53 -1.24 -7.16
C TRP A 156 13.50 -0.57 -8.15
N ILE A 157 13.21 -0.69 -9.45
CA ILE A 157 14.03 -0.19 -10.58
C ILE A 157 15.49 -0.65 -10.60
N GLY A 158 15.90 -1.55 -9.69
CA GLY A 158 17.29 -2.06 -9.65
C GLY A 158 17.71 -2.81 -10.91
N ASP A 159 16.75 -3.34 -11.66
CA ASP A 159 17.00 -3.98 -12.96
C ASP A 159 17.20 -2.98 -14.11
N LEU A 160 16.83 -1.71 -13.91
CA LEU A 160 16.85 -0.67 -14.94
C LEU A 160 17.95 0.36 -14.73
N LEU A 161 18.24 0.71 -13.49
CA LEU A 161 19.13 1.80 -13.12
C LEU A 161 20.26 1.33 -12.22
N SER A 162 21.45 1.90 -12.41
CA SER A 162 22.56 1.69 -11.49
C SER A 162 22.35 2.45 -10.18
N LEU A 163 23.03 2.03 -9.10
CA LEU A 163 23.02 2.75 -7.83
C LEU A 163 23.45 4.21 -8.00
N GLU A 164 24.48 4.48 -8.76
CA GLU A 164 24.99 5.85 -9.01
C GLU A 164 23.92 6.74 -9.65
N THR A 165 23.18 6.19 -10.64
CA THR A 165 22.07 6.91 -11.28
C THR A 165 20.97 7.22 -10.28
N VAL A 166 20.61 6.26 -9.43
CA VAL A 166 19.56 6.44 -8.41
C VAL A 166 19.98 7.46 -7.34
N LEU A 167 21.23 7.43 -6.90
CA LEU A 167 21.77 8.42 -5.96
C LEU A 167 21.76 9.83 -6.57
N SER A 168 22.10 9.96 -7.86
CA SER A 168 22.02 11.22 -8.58
C SER A 168 20.59 11.73 -8.68
N ILE A 169 19.63 10.87 -9.03
CA ILE A 169 18.20 11.21 -9.05
C ILE A 169 17.73 11.65 -7.65
N SER A 170 18.08 10.90 -6.61
CA SER A 170 17.74 11.21 -5.23
C SER A 170 18.23 12.59 -4.82
N SER A 171 19.49 12.92 -5.10
CA SER A 171 20.09 14.22 -4.80
C SER A 171 19.39 15.37 -5.55
N HIS A 172 18.96 15.16 -6.80
CA HIS A 172 18.17 16.17 -7.52
C HIS A 172 16.77 16.34 -6.95
N VAL A 173 16.08 15.22 -6.63
CA VAL A 173 14.74 15.27 -6.04
C VAL A 173 14.75 15.94 -4.66
N GLN A 174 15.81 15.72 -3.89
CA GLN A 174 15.98 16.35 -2.57
C GLN A 174 15.90 17.88 -2.64
N GLN A 175 16.43 18.50 -3.68
CA GLN A 175 16.36 19.96 -3.87
C GLN A 175 14.93 20.48 -3.99
N TRP A 176 13.99 19.64 -4.41
CA TRP A 176 12.59 19.95 -4.62
C TRP A 176 11.67 19.36 -3.54
N THR A 177 12.23 18.63 -2.57
CA THR A 177 11.46 17.90 -1.56
C THR A 177 10.47 18.80 -0.84
N VAL A 178 10.89 19.95 -0.33
CA VAL A 178 10.01 20.87 0.41
C VAL A 178 8.85 21.35 -0.44
N VAL A 179 9.10 21.70 -1.70
CA VAL A 179 8.03 22.12 -2.64
C VAL A 179 7.05 20.98 -2.88
N ALA A 180 7.54 19.76 -3.13
CA ALA A 180 6.72 18.59 -3.34
C ALA A 180 5.90 18.23 -2.08
N GLN A 181 6.49 18.36 -0.89
CA GLN A 181 5.79 18.12 0.38
C GLN A 181 4.69 19.16 0.64
N ILE A 182 4.95 20.44 0.34
CA ILE A 182 3.93 21.50 0.41
C ILE A 182 2.77 21.20 -0.53
N ILE A 183 3.05 20.85 -1.79
CA ILE A 183 2.00 20.51 -2.77
C ILE A 183 1.19 19.29 -2.31
N THR A 184 1.86 18.24 -1.84
CA THR A 184 1.22 17.03 -1.31
C THR A 184 0.31 17.35 -0.13
N PHE A 185 0.83 18.09 0.84
CA PHE A 185 0.09 18.48 2.05
C PHE A 185 -1.11 19.36 1.71
N LEU A 186 -0.90 20.42 0.92
CA LEU A 186 -1.97 21.33 0.53
C LEU A 186 -3.06 20.63 -0.27
N SER A 187 -2.72 19.74 -1.22
CA SER A 187 -3.72 18.98 -1.98
C SER A 187 -4.58 18.12 -1.07
N GLN A 188 -3.99 17.49 -0.04
CA GLN A 188 -4.69 16.66 0.92
C GLN A 188 -5.59 17.49 1.87
N VAL A 189 -5.16 18.67 2.30
CA VAL A 189 -5.98 19.54 3.19
C VAL A 189 -7.07 20.25 2.41
N LEU A 190 -6.78 20.74 1.21
CA LEU A 190 -7.74 21.46 0.37
C LEU A 190 -8.93 20.58 -0.08
N VAL A 191 -8.84 19.25 0.06
CA VAL A 191 -9.97 18.36 -0.23
C VAL A 191 -11.17 18.61 0.68
N LEU A 192 -11.01 19.23 1.85
CA LEU A 192 -12.12 19.67 2.70
C LEU A 192 -13.12 20.59 1.99
N ILE A 193 -12.63 21.35 1.03
CA ILE A 193 -13.47 22.30 0.26
C ILE A 193 -13.74 21.77 -1.17
N VAL A 194 -13.70 20.45 -1.37
CA VAL A 194 -13.94 19.80 -2.66
C VAL A 194 -15.26 20.22 -3.32
N PHE A 195 -16.28 20.55 -2.52
CA PHE A 195 -17.59 21.00 -3.01
C PHE A 195 -17.69 22.50 -3.30
N LEU A 196 -16.57 23.26 -3.23
CA LEU A 196 -16.58 24.71 -3.46
C LEU A 196 -17.16 25.05 -4.86
N ASN A 197 -16.65 24.39 -5.88
CA ASN A 197 -17.18 24.47 -7.25
C ASN A 197 -16.67 23.29 -8.11
N LYS A 198 -17.35 23.03 -9.23
CA LYS A 198 -17.06 21.94 -10.15
C LYS A 198 -15.60 21.97 -10.67
N ARG A 199 -15.09 23.13 -11.08
CA ARG A 199 -13.72 23.26 -11.65
C ARG A 199 -12.66 22.95 -10.62
N PHE A 200 -12.84 23.43 -9.41
CA PHE A 200 -11.93 23.15 -8.30
C PHE A 200 -11.88 21.64 -8.01
N SER A 201 -13.02 20.96 -7.95
CA SER A 201 -13.07 19.51 -7.76
C SER A 201 -12.33 18.73 -8.84
N LEU A 202 -12.52 19.12 -10.11
CA LEU A 202 -11.82 18.49 -11.23
C LEU A 202 -10.30 18.68 -11.14
N LEU A 203 -9.84 19.90 -10.85
CA LEU A 203 -8.41 20.19 -10.69
C LEU A 203 -7.82 19.40 -9.52
N LEU A 204 -8.55 19.31 -8.40
CA LEU A 204 -8.10 18.58 -7.23
C LEU A 204 -7.95 17.08 -7.50
N PHE A 205 -8.95 16.43 -8.11
CA PHE A 205 -8.84 15.00 -8.46
C PHE A 205 -7.76 14.72 -9.49
N LEU A 206 -7.54 15.64 -10.46
CA LEU A 206 -6.42 15.52 -11.40
C LEU A 206 -5.06 15.72 -10.71
N SER A 207 -4.97 16.57 -9.69
CA SER A 207 -3.72 16.72 -8.92
C SER A 207 -3.36 15.45 -8.14
N PHE A 208 -4.37 14.69 -7.68
CA PHE A 208 -4.13 13.38 -7.06
C PHE A 208 -3.59 12.34 -8.03
N GLU A 209 -3.94 12.42 -9.32
CA GLU A 209 -3.34 11.54 -10.33
C GLU A 209 -1.84 11.79 -10.46
N LEU A 210 -1.42 13.05 -10.50
CA LEU A 210 0.00 13.40 -10.53
C LEU A 210 0.72 12.92 -9.26
N LEU A 211 0.07 13.04 -8.09
CA LEU A 211 0.60 12.49 -6.84
C LEU A 211 0.81 10.98 -6.92
N HIS A 212 -0.19 10.22 -7.36
CA HIS A 212 -0.11 8.75 -7.44
C HIS A 212 0.95 8.29 -8.45
N ILE A 213 1.06 8.98 -9.60
CA ILE A 213 2.13 8.70 -10.57
C ILE A 213 3.49 8.97 -9.95
N GLY A 214 3.66 10.11 -9.24
CA GLY A 214 4.91 10.44 -8.54
C GLY A 214 5.29 9.39 -7.50
N VAL A 215 4.33 8.94 -6.70
CA VAL A 215 4.55 7.87 -5.72
C VAL A 215 4.95 6.57 -6.41
N PHE A 216 4.28 6.17 -7.49
CA PHE A 216 4.65 4.96 -8.23
C PHE A 216 6.08 5.03 -8.78
N LEU A 217 6.45 6.13 -9.40
CA LEU A 217 7.80 6.31 -9.97
C LEU A 217 8.87 6.25 -8.87
N ALA A 218 8.62 6.89 -7.73
CA ALA A 218 9.58 6.93 -6.63
C ALA A 218 9.67 5.61 -5.85
N THR A 219 8.56 4.86 -5.76
CA THR A 219 8.44 3.78 -4.75
C THR A 219 8.06 2.42 -5.30
N GLY A 220 7.55 2.32 -6.53
CA GLY A 220 6.92 1.11 -7.03
C GLY A 220 5.56 0.79 -6.41
N ILE A 221 5.00 1.69 -5.58
CA ILE A 221 3.65 1.54 -5.02
C ILE A 221 2.65 2.11 -6.00
N PHE A 222 1.80 1.25 -6.56
CA PHE A 222 0.86 1.61 -7.61
C PHE A 222 -0.57 1.59 -7.09
N PHE A 223 -1.09 2.77 -6.82
CA PHE A 223 -2.46 2.99 -6.34
C PHE A 223 -3.47 2.92 -7.50
N TRP A 224 -3.47 1.82 -8.26
CA TRP A 224 -4.27 1.67 -9.47
C TRP A 224 -5.78 1.87 -9.23
N GLU A 225 -6.31 1.40 -8.12
CA GLU A 225 -7.70 1.56 -7.74
C GLU A 225 -8.07 3.03 -7.48
N TRP A 226 -7.16 3.78 -6.86
CA TRP A 226 -7.34 5.21 -6.61
C TRP A 226 -7.32 6.01 -7.89
N ILE A 227 -6.39 5.70 -8.78
CA ILE A 227 -6.29 6.29 -10.12
C ILE A 227 -7.60 6.06 -10.88
N LEU A 228 -8.09 4.83 -10.92
CA LEU A 228 -9.31 4.50 -11.63
C LEU A 228 -10.55 5.16 -11.02
N ILE A 229 -10.63 5.28 -9.69
CA ILE A 229 -11.72 5.98 -9.00
C ILE A 229 -11.67 7.48 -9.31
N ASN A 230 -10.51 8.11 -9.21
CA ASN A 230 -10.36 9.54 -9.52
C ASN A 230 -10.76 9.83 -10.96
N LEU A 231 -10.27 9.05 -11.93
CA LEU A 231 -10.64 9.22 -13.35
C LEU A 231 -12.16 9.04 -13.57
N ALA A 232 -12.78 8.06 -12.90
CA ALA A 232 -14.21 7.86 -12.95
C ALA A 232 -14.98 9.05 -12.34
N LEU A 233 -14.52 9.59 -11.22
CA LEU A 233 -15.10 10.79 -10.61
C LEU A 233 -14.92 12.02 -11.50
N VAL A 234 -13.74 12.23 -12.06
CA VAL A 234 -13.48 13.32 -13.04
C VAL A 234 -14.44 13.21 -14.21
N TYR A 235 -14.59 12.02 -14.80
CA TYR A 235 -15.52 11.78 -15.92
C TYR A 235 -16.96 12.12 -15.55
N ILE A 236 -17.43 11.63 -14.38
CA ILE A 236 -18.81 11.87 -13.94
C ILE A 236 -19.04 13.35 -13.63
N ILE A 237 -18.15 13.98 -12.88
CA ILE A 237 -18.25 15.40 -12.53
C ILE A 237 -18.26 16.25 -13.80
N ASN A 238 -17.38 15.96 -14.75
CA ASN A 238 -17.34 16.69 -16.02
C ASN A 238 -18.65 16.55 -16.83
N SER A 239 -19.28 15.38 -16.77
CA SER A 239 -20.51 15.06 -17.50
C SER A 239 -21.79 15.60 -16.83
N LEU A 240 -21.71 16.21 -15.63
CA LEU A 240 -22.87 16.81 -14.97
C LEU A 240 -23.39 18.02 -15.75
N ASP A 241 -24.69 18.07 -15.96
CA ASP A 241 -25.37 19.28 -16.43
C ASP A 241 -25.24 20.42 -15.40
N VAL A 242 -25.53 21.64 -15.85
CA VAL A 242 -25.36 22.85 -15.03
C VAL A 242 -26.20 22.81 -13.76
N GLU A 243 -27.42 22.26 -13.85
CA GLU A 243 -28.35 22.22 -12.71
C GLU A 243 -27.88 21.25 -11.64
N LYS A 244 -27.56 20.00 -12.01
CA LYS A 244 -27.00 19.00 -11.08
C LYS A 244 -25.67 19.45 -10.51
N SER A 245 -24.84 20.08 -11.33
CA SER A 245 -23.58 20.64 -10.87
C SER A 245 -23.78 21.69 -9.77
N LYS A 246 -24.74 22.62 -9.92
CA LYS A 246 -25.08 23.62 -8.89
C LYS A 246 -25.67 22.99 -7.64
N GLN A 247 -26.41 21.88 -7.77
CA GLN A 247 -26.96 21.15 -6.61
C GLN A 247 -25.89 20.47 -5.78
N ILE A 248 -24.81 19.99 -6.38
CA ILE A 248 -23.71 19.27 -5.71
C ILE A 248 -22.62 20.23 -5.27
N PHE A 249 -22.13 21.08 -6.19
CA PHE A 249 -20.98 21.96 -5.97
C PHE A 249 -21.45 23.35 -5.57
N ASN A 250 -21.72 23.53 -4.28
CA ASN A 250 -22.14 24.80 -3.71
C ASN A 250 -21.74 24.90 -2.22
N ARG A 251 -21.74 26.11 -1.71
CA ARG A 251 -21.31 26.41 -0.34
C ARG A 251 -22.13 25.68 0.74
N LYS A 252 -23.43 25.42 0.52
CA LYS A 252 -24.28 24.74 1.51
C LYS A 252 -23.85 23.26 1.62
N VAL A 253 -23.71 22.57 0.49
CA VAL A 253 -23.23 21.18 0.45
C VAL A 253 -21.82 21.09 1.04
N MET A 254 -20.94 22.02 0.69
CA MET A 254 -19.59 22.07 1.25
C MET A 254 -19.62 22.14 2.79
N LEU A 255 -20.38 23.04 3.37
CA LEU A 255 -20.46 23.20 4.83
C LEU A 255 -21.00 21.93 5.52
N VAL A 256 -21.93 21.21 4.89
CA VAL A 256 -22.44 19.93 5.40
C VAL A 256 -21.40 18.80 5.22
N ALA A 257 -20.65 18.79 4.12
CA ALA A 257 -19.68 17.75 3.80
C ALA A 257 -18.41 17.81 4.68
N ILE A 258 -17.97 19.01 5.07
CA ILE A 258 -16.76 19.21 5.88
C ILE A 258 -16.73 18.31 7.14
N PRO A 259 -17.77 18.25 7.99
CA PRO A 259 -17.77 17.36 9.16
C PRO A 259 -17.60 15.87 8.78
N PHE A 260 -18.24 15.40 7.70
CA PHE A 260 -18.10 14.01 7.25
C PHE A 260 -16.70 13.69 6.75
N ILE A 261 -16.08 14.61 6.02
CA ILE A 261 -14.70 14.45 5.53
C ILE A 261 -13.72 14.50 6.71
N PHE A 262 -13.90 15.44 7.63
CA PHE A 262 -13.05 15.63 8.81
C PHE A 262 -13.15 14.44 9.77
N LEU A 263 -14.32 13.91 9.99
CA LEU A 263 -14.58 12.74 10.83
C LEU A 263 -14.43 11.42 10.05
N GLY A 264 -13.82 11.46 8.87
CA GLY A 264 -13.71 10.31 7.97
C GLY A 264 -13.09 9.07 8.58
N ASN A 265 -12.19 9.21 9.56
CA ASN A 265 -11.65 8.07 10.30
C ASN A 265 -12.76 7.31 11.04
N GLY A 266 -13.68 8.01 11.71
CA GLY A 266 -14.81 7.37 12.42
C GLY A 266 -15.97 6.99 11.51
N VAL A 267 -16.24 7.75 10.44
CA VAL A 267 -17.40 7.56 9.56
C VAL A 267 -17.11 6.58 8.44
N PHE A 268 -15.95 6.70 7.79
CA PHE A 268 -15.54 5.92 6.61
C PHE A 268 -14.34 5.03 6.88
N ASN A 269 -13.86 4.96 8.13
CA ASN A 269 -12.69 4.20 8.53
C ASN A 269 -11.43 4.58 7.73
N SER A 270 -11.31 5.83 7.33
CA SER A 270 -10.12 6.37 6.64
C SER A 270 -8.91 6.34 7.57
N SER A 271 -7.75 5.97 7.05
CA SER A 271 -6.56 5.72 7.86
C SER A 271 -5.66 6.94 7.97
N PHE A 272 -5.06 7.15 9.15
CA PHE A 272 -3.97 8.10 9.34
C PHE A 272 -2.69 7.50 8.72
N LEU A 273 -2.38 7.90 7.48
CA LEU A 273 -1.18 7.47 6.77
C LEU A 273 -0.16 8.61 6.79
N ALA A 274 0.66 8.63 7.82
CA ALA A 274 1.74 9.58 7.94
C ALA A 274 2.96 8.92 8.61
N TRP A 275 4.12 9.18 8.04
CA TRP A 275 5.42 8.70 8.51
C TRP A 275 6.52 9.61 7.97
N TYR A 276 7.71 9.47 8.52
CA TYR A 276 8.93 10.05 7.98
C TYR A 276 9.68 9.00 7.15
N ASP A 277 10.17 9.40 5.99
CA ASP A 277 11.08 8.62 5.15
C ASP A 277 12.51 8.83 5.66
N THR A 278 13.05 7.83 6.36
CA THR A 278 14.33 7.95 7.05
C THR A 278 15.51 7.61 6.12
N PRO A 279 16.71 8.16 6.35
CA PRO A 279 17.91 7.74 5.65
C PRO A 279 18.44 6.36 6.10
N LEU A 280 17.85 5.76 7.13
CA LEU A 280 18.20 4.43 7.62
C LEU A 280 17.34 3.37 6.98
N HIS A 281 17.90 2.54 6.11
CA HIS A 281 17.20 1.54 5.35
C HIS A 281 17.39 0.16 5.98
N ASN A 282 16.38 -0.32 6.68
CA ASN A 282 16.30 -1.68 7.19
C ASN A 282 15.41 -2.51 6.27
N TYR A 283 15.96 -3.56 5.69
CA TYR A 283 15.22 -4.46 4.80
C TYR A 283 15.74 -5.90 4.88
N PHE A 284 14.95 -6.81 4.31
CA PHE A 284 15.24 -8.23 4.30
C PHE A 284 15.22 -8.74 2.87
N ASP A 285 16.15 -9.62 2.57
CA ASP A 285 16.18 -10.39 1.34
C ASP A 285 15.96 -11.87 1.64
N VAL A 286 15.20 -12.52 0.76
CA VAL A 286 14.94 -13.96 0.81
C VAL A 286 15.75 -14.61 -0.30
N TYR A 287 16.50 -15.65 0.05
CA TYR A 287 17.28 -16.43 -0.90
C TYR A 287 16.81 -17.87 -0.87
N ALA A 288 16.51 -18.42 -2.04
CA ALA A 288 16.26 -19.84 -2.22
C ALA A 288 17.57 -20.56 -2.52
N VAL A 289 17.79 -21.70 -1.90
CA VAL A 289 18.90 -22.61 -2.21
C VAL A 289 18.32 -23.88 -2.80
N ASP A 290 18.72 -24.21 -4.03
CA ASP A 290 18.22 -25.37 -4.77
C ASP A 290 18.96 -26.68 -4.44
N GLU A 291 18.60 -27.77 -5.13
CA GLU A 291 19.21 -29.10 -4.96
C GLU A 291 20.71 -29.11 -5.29
N ASP A 292 21.17 -28.22 -6.17
CA ASP A 292 22.57 -28.07 -6.55
C ASP A 292 23.35 -27.14 -5.60
N ASN A 293 22.75 -26.71 -4.49
CA ASN A 293 23.27 -25.74 -3.52
C ASN A 293 23.56 -24.36 -4.13
N LYS A 294 22.88 -24.01 -5.22
CA LYS A 294 22.97 -22.68 -5.80
C LYS A 294 21.98 -21.75 -5.12
N GLU A 295 22.43 -20.57 -4.71
CA GLU A 295 21.61 -19.55 -4.05
C GLU A 295 21.06 -18.56 -5.07
N TYR A 296 19.75 -18.27 -4.97
CA TYR A 296 19.03 -17.32 -5.82
C TYR A 296 18.28 -16.33 -4.96
N LYS A 297 18.42 -15.04 -5.23
CA LYS A 297 17.58 -14.02 -4.60
C LYS A 297 16.16 -14.16 -5.12
N MET A 298 15.21 -14.33 -4.20
CA MET A 298 13.79 -14.41 -4.53
C MET A 298 13.20 -13.01 -4.62
N ASP A 299 12.33 -12.80 -5.60
CA ASP A 299 11.54 -11.58 -5.66
C ASP A 299 10.48 -11.59 -4.57
N LYS A 300 10.34 -10.50 -3.85
CA LYS A 300 9.35 -10.36 -2.77
C LYS A 300 7.92 -10.46 -3.28
N ASN A 301 7.65 -10.11 -4.52
CA ASN A 301 6.34 -10.23 -5.15
C ASN A 301 5.86 -11.69 -5.27
N LEU A 302 6.77 -12.66 -5.16
CA LEU A 302 6.39 -14.07 -5.11
C LEU A 302 5.48 -14.39 -3.92
N PHE A 303 5.67 -13.70 -2.81
CA PHE A 303 4.90 -13.90 -1.58
C PHE A 303 3.63 -13.05 -1.50
N ALA A 304 3.27 -12.33 -2.57
CA ALA A 304 2.01 -11.59 -2.60
C ALA A 304 0.81 -12.55 -2.37
N PRO A 305 -0.21 -12.11 -1.63
CA PRO A 305 -0.40 -10.79 -1.01
C PRO A 305 0.15 -10.69 0.41
N TYR A 306 0.97 -11.61 0.87
CA TYR A 306 1.48 -11.68 2.25
C TYR A 306 2.80 -10.91 2.45
N GLU A 307 3.46 -10.49 1.36
CA GLU A 307 4.83 -9.98 1.37
C GLU A 307 5.06 -8.90 2.43
N GLN A 308 4.15 -7.95 2.58
CA GLN A 308 4.35 -6.86 3.51
C GLN A 308 4.30 -7.31 4.97
N VAL A 309 3.32 -8.14 5.33
CA VAL A 309 3.18 -8.66 6.71
C VAL A 309 4.32 -9.60 7.05
N LEU A 310 4.76 -10.44 6.09
CA LEU A 310 5.92 -11.31 6.27
C LEU A 310 7.15 -10.49 6.66
N TYR A 311 7.42 -9.40 5.96
CA TYR A 311 8.62 -8.59 6.22
C TYR A 311 8.49 -7.67 7.43
N SER A 312 7.30 -7.10 7.70
CA SER A 312 7.12 -6.14 8.79
C SER A 312 6.93 -6.78 10.16
N SER A 313 6.32 -7.96 10.25
CA SER A 313 5.93 -8.55 11.54
C SER A 313 6.60 -9.90 11.81
N ASN A 314 6.82 -10.69 10.75
CA ASN A 314 7.30 -12.05 10.94
C ASN A 314 8.83 -12.14 10.84
N VAL A 315 9.43 -11.57 9.79
CA VAL A 315 10.90 -11.60 9.62
C VAL A 315 11.59 -10.71 10.64
N THR A 316 11.03 -9.55 10.98
CA THR A 316 11.56 -8.69 12.05
C THR A 316 11.59 -9.39 13.41
N SER A 317 10.74 -10.41 13.62
CA SER A 317 10.72 -11.18 14.87
C SER A 317 12.01 -11.96 15.18
N TYR A 318 12.91 -12.11 14.20
CA TYR A 318 14.23 -12.72 14.40
C TYR A 318 15.28 -11.74 14.93
N LEU A 319 14.98 -10.44 14.95
CA LEU A 319 15.92 -9.44 15.45
C LEU A 319 15.78 -9.31 16.98
N ASP A 320 16.85 -9.64 17.70
CA ASP A 320 16.94 -9.58 19.15
C ASP A 320 17.40 -8.20 19.68
N GLN A 321 17.56 -7.24 18.78
CA GLN A 321 17.95 -5.87 19.08
C GLN A 321 16.82 -4.90 18.71
N LYS A 322 16.83 -3.73 19.32
CA LYS A 322 15.97 -2.64 18.89
C LYS A 322 16.37 -2.16 17.50
N ILE A 323 15.39 -1.89 16.65
CA ILE A 323 15.61 -1.30 15.33
C ILE A 323 14.64 -0.14 15.09
N MET A 324 15.10 0.87 14.39
CA MET A 324 14.25 1.88 13.77
C MET A 324 13.78 1.38 12.41
N THR A 325 12.58 1.76 11.99
CA THR A 325 12.06 1.38 10.68
C THR A 325 12.43 2.41 9.61
N THR A 326 12.55 1.96 8.36
CA THR A 326 12.81 2.82 7.20
C THR A 326 11.70 3.88 7.02
N TRP A 327 10.47 3.50 7.31
CA TRP A 327 9.32 4.39 7.37
C TRP A 327 8.87 4.47 8.82
N SER A 328 9.10 5.61 9.45
CA SER A 328 8.84 5.73 10.87
C SER A 328 7.73 6.74 11.16
N SER A 329 6.75 6.29 11.94
CA SER A 329 5.78 7.17 12.59
C SER A 329 6.31 7.70 13.94
N SER A 330 7.59 7.48 14.25
CA SER A 330 8.26 7.90 15.46
C SER A 330 8.52 9.42 15.47
N THR A 331 9.15 9.88 16.53
CA THR A 331 9.27 11.28 16.88
C THR A 331 10.13 12.08 15.90
N GLN A 332 9.87 13.38 15.87
CA GLN A 332 10.67 14.40 15.18
C GLN A 332 12.14 14.33 15.59
N GLU A 333 12.43 14.16 16.89
CA GLU A 333 13.78 14.09 17.44
C GLU A 333 14.60 12.95 16.83
N MET A 334 13.96 11.82 16.54
CA MET A 334 14.63 10.72 15.83
C MET A 334 15.04 11.15 14.42
N MET A 335 14.18 11.85 13.69
CA MET A 335 14.49 12.32 12.33
C MET A 335 15.59 13.38 12.34
N GLU A 336 15.56 14.30 13.30
CA GLU A 336 16.61 15.31 13.47
C GLU A 336 17.95 14.63 13.78
N GLY A 337 17.96 13.63 14.68
CA GLY A 337 19.15 12.84 14.97
C GLY A 337 19.70 12.12 13.75
N LEU A 338 18.87 11.47 12.95
CA LEU A 338 19.28 10.80 11.71
C LEU A 338 19.78 11.78 10.65
N THR A 339 19.13 12.95 10.52
CA THR A 339 19.56 13.99 9.58
C THR A 339 20.93 14.57 9.96
N GLN A 340 21.20 14.78 11.26
CA GLN A 340 22.53 15.21 11.73
C GLN A 340 23.63 14.20 11.40
N LEU A 341 23.31 12.88 11.35
CA LEU A 341 24.29 11.88 10.96
C LEU A 341 24.71 11.97 9.50
N SER A 342 23.86 12.53 8.62
CA SER A 342 24.22 12.68 7.21
C SER A 342 25.37 13.67 6.99
N THR A 343 25.67 14.52 7.96
CA THR A 343 26.83 15.46 7.88
C THR A 343 28.14 14.80 8.33
N GLN A 344 28.11 13.56 8.80
CA GLN A 344 29.30 12.82 9.29
C GLN A 344 29.87 11.94 8.18
N GLU A 345 31.21 11.88 8.09
CA GLU A 345 31.90 11.02 7.12
C GLU A 345 32.44 9.73 7.73
N ASP A 346 32.72 9.71 9.04
CA ASP A 346 33.24 8.53 9.72
C ASP A 346 32.18 7.45 9.92
N LYS A 347 32.28 6.39 9.13
CA LYS A 347 31.39 5.24 9.18
C LYS A 347 31.32 4.59 10.57
N SER A 348 32.42 4.56 11.31
CA SER A 348 32.46 3.95 12.65
C SER A 348 31.64 4.78 13.64
N GLN A 349 31.76 6.08 13.58
CA GLN A 349 30.98 7.01 14.41
C GLN A 349 29.51 6.99 14.04
N ILE A 350 29.17 6.96 12.73
CA ILE A 350 27.79 6.82 12.25
C ILE A 350 27.15 5.54 12.80
N LYS A 351 27.88 4.41 12.75
CA LYS A 351 27.38 3.12 13.29
C LYS A 351 27.07 3.19 14.78
N VAL A 352 27.95 3.81 15.58
CA VAL A 352 27.74 3.98 17.03
C VAL A 352 26.52 4.89 17.29
N ASN A 353 26.41 5.99 16.57
CA ASN A 353 25.31 6.92 16.75
C ASN A 353 23.97 6.32 16.33
N ILE A 354 23.91 5.54 15.24
CA ILE A 354 22.70 4.79 14.84
C ILE A 354 22.31 3.81 15.98
N ALA A 355 23.25 3.09 16.56
CA ALA A 355 22.96 2.16 17.65
C ALA A 355 22.37 2.89 18.88
N ASN A 356 22.90 4.07 19.22
CA ASN A 356 22.37 4.92 20.30
C ASN A 356 20.93 5.40 19.99
N LEU A 357 20.66 5.84 18.77
CA LEU A 357 19.31 6.24 18.36
C LEU A 357 18.35 5.05 18.36
N GLU A 358 18.79 3.87 17.93
CA GLU A 358 17.98 2.66 17.98
C GLU A 358 17.69 2.21 19.41
N GLU A 359 18.63 2.38 20.35
CA GLU A 359 18.36 2.11 21.76
C GLU A 359 17.31 3.06 22.34
N GLN A 360 17.33 4.31 21.94
CA GLN A 360 16.40 5.34 22.43
C GLN A 360 15.02 5.29 21.77
N TYR A 361 14.96 5.15 20.44
CA TYR A 361 13.73 5.29 19.63
C TYR A 361 13.31 4.00 18.92
N GLY A 362 14.15 2.97 18.90
CA GLY A 362 13.87 1.72 18.22
C GLY A 362 12.90 0.83 18.99
N TYR A 363 12.27 -0.10 18.25
CA TYR A 363 11.38 -1.11 18.81
C TYR A 363 12.04 -2.47 18.79
N ASN A 364 11.82 -3.25 19.85
CA ASN A 364 12.21 -4.67 19.89
C ASN A 364 11.05 -5.49 19.33
N TYR A 365 11.29 -6.15 18.22
CA TYR A 365 10.31 -7.01 17.54
C TYR A 365 10.48 -8.49 17.84
N PHE A 366 11.49 -8.89 18.64
CA PHE A 366 11.79 -10.29 18.92
C PHE A 366 10.57 -11.06 19.42
N ASN A 367 10.20 -12.15 18.72
CA ASN A 367 9.03 -12.94 19.08
C ASN A 367 9.12 -14.38 18.56
N LEU A 368 9.46 -15.31 19.44
CA LEU A 368 9.60 -16.75 19.11
C LEU A 368 8.31 -17.37 18.54
N LYS A 369 7.14 -16.89 18.94
CA LYS A 369 5.87 -17.38 18.42
C LYS A 369 5.71 -16.97 16.94
N GLN A 370 6.05 -15.73 16.61
CA GLN A 370 5.98 -15.24 15.22
C GLN A 370 7.01 -15.93 14.31
N GLN A 371 8.20 -16.24 14.82
CA GLN A 371 9.21 -17.02 14.08
C GLN A 371 8.65 -18.39 13.67
N LYS A 372 8.05 -19.14 14.62
CA LYS A 372 7.44 -20.44 14.32
C LYS A 372 6.31 -20.37 13.32
N ILE A 373 5.48 -19.31 13.38
CA ILE A 373 4.39 -19.07 12.43
C ILE A 373 4.98 -18.83 11.03
N PHE A 374 6.01 -17.98 10.95
CA PHE A 374 6.71 -17.68 9.70
C PHE A 374 7.35 -18.93 9.09
N GLU A 375 8.10 -19.72 9.87
CA GLU A 375 8.72 -20.94 9.39
C GLU A 375 7.68 -21.94 8.86
N THR A 376 6.56 -22.09 9.57
CA THR A 376 5.47 -22.98 9.14
C THR A 376 4.85 -22.50 7.82
N PHE A 377 4.64 -21.19 7.69
CA PHE A 377 4.12 -20.62 6.46
C PHE A 377 5.09 -20.82 5.29
N ILE A 378 6.37 -20.47 5.45
CA ILE A 378 7.38 -20.59 4.39
C ILE A 378 7.56 -22.03 3.95
N LYS A 379 7.65 -22.98 4.90
CA LYS A 379 7.76 -24.41 4.56
C LYS A 379 6.61 -24.86 3.67
N LYS A 380 5.38 -24.60 4.11
CA LYS A 380 4.19 -24.97 3.34
C LYS A 380 4.13 -24.30 1.98
N TYR A 381 4.39 -22.98 1.93
CA TYR A 381 4.37 -22.22 0.70
C TYR A 381 5.38 -22.73 -0.33
N ILE A 382 6.62 -22.96 0.11
CA ILE A 382 7.70 -23.43 -0.78
C ILE A 382 7.54 -24.91 -1.14
N GLN A 383 7.00 -25.76 -0.26
CA GLN A 383 6.64 -27.13 -0.62
C GLN A 383 5.62 -27.16 -1.75
N ASN A 384 4.54 -26.39 -1.62
CA ASN A 384 3.53 -26.30 -2.67
C ASN A 384 4.10 -25.67 -3.96
N PHE A 385 4.97 -24.67 -3.85
CA PHE A 385 5.69 -24.11 -4.99
C PHE A 385 6.54 -25.17 -5.71
N ASN A 386 7.29 -25.98 -4.96
CA ASN A 386 8.08 -27.10 -5.52
C ASN A 386 7.19 -28.15 -6.20
N ASP A 387 6.04 -28.49 -5.61
CA ASP A 387 5.11 -29.50 -6.14
C ASP A 387 4.48 -29.05 -7.46
N HIS A 388 4.34 -27.76 -7.68
CA HIS A 388 3.85 -27.15 -8.93
C HIS A 388 4.98 -26.72 -9.89
N ASN A 389 6.24 -27.01 -9.60
CA ASN A 389 7.41 -26.56 -10.38
C ASN A 389 7.44 -25.03 -10.56
N GLY A 390 6.88 -24.28 -9.63
CA GLY A 390 6.74 -22.82 -9.71
C GLY A 390 5.69 -22.31 -10.71
N GLU A 391 4.89 -23.20 -11.31
CA GLU A 391 3.83 -22.78 -12.23
C GLU A 391 2.69 -22.09 -11.50
N THR A 392 2.23 -20.98 -12.06
CA THR A 392 1.10 -20.20 -11.52
C THR A 392 -0.24 -20.83 -11.89
N PHE A 393 -1.27 -20.60 -11.08
CA PHE A 393 -2.62 -21.01 -11.39
C PHE A 393 -3.26 -20.11 -12.45
N PHE A 394 -4.26 -20.61 -13.18
CA PHE A 394 -4.95 -19.85 -14.23
C PHE A 394 -5.41 -18.46 -13.78
N TRP A 395 -5.98 -18.37 -12.57
CA TRP A 395 -6.51 -17.10 -12.05
C TRP A 395 -5.44 -16.03 -11.85
N ASP A 396 -4.20 -16.44 -11.58
CA ASP A 396 -3.07 -15.54 -11.35
C ASP A 396 -2.63 -14.86 -12.66
N THR A 397 -2.85 -15.53 -13.80
CA THR A 397 -2.50 -14.99 -15.13
C THR A 397 -3.35 -13.78 -15.53
N ILE A 398 -4.57 -13.66 -14.95
CA ILE A 398 -5.50 -12.56 -15.19
C ILE A 398 -5.68 -11.66 -13.96
N ALA A 399 -4.80 -11.82 -12.97
CA ALA A 399 -4.83 -11.00 -11.75
C ALA A 399 -4.64 -9.50 -12.05
N PRO A 400 -5.21 -8.61 -11.23
CA PRO A 400 -5.00 -7.19 -11.40
C PRO A 400 -3.55 -6.82 -11.15
N ILE A 401 -3.20 -5.62 -11.57
CA ILE A 401 -1.91 -4.99 -11.30
C ILE A 401 -1.63 -5.03 -9.80
N LYS A 402 -0.43 -5.43 -9.41
CA LYS A 402 -0.03 -5.48 -7.99
C LYS A 402 0.00 -4.08 -7.40
N HIS A 403 -0.33 -3.97 -6.13
CA HIS A 403 -0.24 -2.70 -5.41
C HIS A 403 1.22 -2.29 -5.19
N THR A 404 2.11 -3.24 -4.93
CA THR A 404 3.53 -2.97 -4.70
C THR A 404 4.39 -3.79 -5.63
N TYR A 405 5.34 -3.13 -6.28
CA TYR A 405 6.37 -3.75 -7.10
C TYR A 405 7.72 -3.63 -6.41
N TYR A 406 8.39 -4.77 -6.22
CA TYR A 406 9.79 -4.82 -5.76
C TYR A 406 10.76 -4.99 -6.93
N SER A 407 10.28 -5.45 -8.08
CA SER A 407 11.02 -5.55 -9.33
C SER A 407 10.04 -5.52 -10.50
N LEU A 408 10.45 -5.01 -11.64
CA LEU A 408 9.67 -5.07 -12.88
C LEU A 408 9.80 -6.42 -13.60
N ASN A 409 10.83 -7.21 -13.27
CA ASN A 409 11.15 -8.48 -13.92
C ASN A 409 10.90 -9.70 -13.02
N TRP A 410 10.02 -9.59 -12.03
CA TRP A 410 9.78 -10.63 -11.02
C TRP A 410 9.50 -12.03 -11.59
N SER A 411 8.83 -12.12 -12.74
CA SER A 411 8.53 -13.41 -13.40
C SER A 411 9.76 -14.16 -13.88
N LYS A 412 10.89 -13.46 -14.15
CA LYS A 412 12.12 -14.09 -14.65
C LYS A 412 12.89 -14.81 -13.56
N SER A 413 12.76 -14.40 -12.31
CA SER A 413 13.48 -15.03 -11.18
C SER A 413 12.95 -16.43 -10.85
N ILE A 414 11.72 -16.76 -11.27
CA ILE A 414 11.03 -18.02 -10.94
C ILE A 414 11.34 -19.12 -11.98
N ASN A 415 11.46 -18.74 -13.24
CA ASN A 415 11.51 -19.70 -14.37
C ASN A 415 12.76 -20.60 -14.40
N ASN A 416 13.78 -20.36 -13.58
CA ASN A 416 15.02 -21.11 -13.53
C ASN A 416 15.26 -21.81 -12.18
N LEU A 417 14.31 -21.75 -11.25
CA LEU A 417 14.46 -22.38 -9.94
C LEU A 417 14.23 -23.89 -10.05
N LYS A 418 15.25 -24.67 -9.71
CA LYS A 418 15.10 -26.08 -9.39
C LYS A 418 14.41 -26.22 -8.04
N LYS A 419 14.12 -27.46 -7.64
CA LYS A 419 13.50 -27.72 -6.34
C LYS A 419 14.28 -27.07 -5.19
N ILE A 420 13.60 -26.25 -4.41
CA ILE A 420 14.17 -25.49 -3.31
C ILE A 420 14.31 -26.38 -2.08
N LYS A 421 15.51 -26.42 -1.50
CA LYS A 421 15.83 -27.14 -0.26
C LYS A 421 15.82 -26.28 0.98
N TYR A 422 16.34 -25.06 0.86
CA TYR A 422 16.50 -24.13 1.98
C TYR A 422 16.06 -22.72 1.57
N ILE A 423 15.58 -21.98 2.56
CA ILE A 423 15.35 -20.55 2.45
C ILE A 423 16.27 -19.85 3.45
N ASN A 424 17.13 -18.96 2.96
CA ASN A 424 17.95 -18.08 3.78
C ASN A 424 17.31 -16.69 3.82
N ILE A 425 17.17 -16.13 5.02
CA ILE A 425 16.72 -14.76 5.25
C ILE A 425 17.93 -13.92 5.67
N LYS A 426 18.23 -12.88 4.90
CA LYS A 426 19.32 -11.95 5.20
C LYS A 426 18.75 -10.58 5.59
N PHE A 427 19.27 -10.03 6.65
CA PHE A 427 18.97 -8.66 7.09
C PHE A 427 20.06 -7.71 6.59
N HIS A 428 19.62 -6.57 6.11
CA HIS A 428 20.49 -5.49 5.67
C HIS A 428 20.09 -4.20 6.38
N LYS A 429 21.08 -3.52 6.94
CA LYS A 429 20.96 -2.17 7.48
C LYS A 429 21.91 -1.28 6.70
N LYS A 430 21.36 -0.31 5.97
CA LYS A 430 22.12 0.67 5.20
C LYS A 430 21.75 2.08 5.61
N PHE A 431 22.69 2.99 5.48
CA PHE A 431 22.50 4.40 5.76
C PHE A 431 22.82 5.23 4.52
N TYR A 432 21.89 6.05 4.09
CA TYR A 432 22.08 7.00 3.00
C TYR A 432 22.62 8.31 3.55
N ASN A 433 23.88 8.59 3.26
CA ASN A 433 24.53 9.86 3.63
C ASN A 433 24.28 10.87 2.51
N HIS A 434 23.50 11.90 2.78
CA HIS A 434 23.10 12.91 1.81
C HIS A 434 24.27 13.78 1.35
N ASP A 435 25.14 14.23 2.27
CA ASP A 435 26.22 15.17 1.96
C ASP A 435 27.28 14.55 1.07
N SER A 436 27.63 13.30 1.32
CA SER A 436 28.56 12.54 0.49
C SER A 436 27.89 11.84 -0.70
N ASN A 437 26.56 11.85 -0.77
CA ASN A 437 25.72 11.13 -1.73
C ASN A 437 26.12 9.63 -1.83
N LYS A 438 26.26 8.97 -0.68
CA LYS A 438 26.71 7.57 -0.59
C LYS A 438 25.74 6.71 0.22
N LEU A 439 25.55 5.47 -0.23
CA LEU A 439 24.82 4.45 0.51
C LEU A 439 25.82 3.54 1.22
N MET A 440 25.85 3.62 2.55
CA MET A 440 26.77 2.88 3.41
C MET A 440 26.10 1.64 3.99
N THR A 441 26.76 0.49 3.90
CA THR A 441 26.33 -0.72 4.63
C THR A 441 26.78 -0.62 6.08
N ILE A 442 25.82 -0.61 7.02
CA ILE A 442 26.04 -0.56 8.46
C ILE A 442 26.12 -1.98 9.03
N GLU A 443 25.17 -2.84 8.63
CA GLU A 443 25.10 -4.22 9.09
C GLU A 443 24.53 -5.12 7.99
N GLU A 444 25.05 -6.33 7.87
CA GLU A 444 24.49 -7.40 7.04
C GLU A 444 24.67 -8.72 7.78
N LYS A 445 23.59 -9.49 7.96
CA LYS A 445 23.65 -10.80 8.62
C LYS A 445 22.57 -11.75 8.13
N THR A 446 22.87 -13.04 8.11
CA THR A 446 21.86 -14.09 7.95
C THR A 446 21.11 -14.25 9.27
N LEU A 447 19.79 -14.11 9.25
CA LEU A 447 18.94 -14.23 10.44
C LEU A 447 18.56 -15.69 10.71
N CYS A 448 18.16 -16.39 9.67
CA CYS A 448 17.75 -17.79 9.78
C CYS A 448 17.91 -18.52 8.45
N THR A 449 18.04 -19.84 8.55
CA THR A 449 17.98 -20.79 7.45
C THR A 449 16.85 -21.78 7.73
N ILE A 450 15.87 -21.83 6.83
CA ILE A 450 14.68 -22.67 6.96
C ILE A 450 14.82 -23.86 5.99
N LYS A 451 14.85 -25.07 6.53
CA LYS A 451 14.83 -26.30 5.72
C LYS A 451 13.41 -26.59 5.26
N ILE A 452 13.27 -26.83 3.94
CA ILE A 452 11.99 -27.13 3.29
C ILE A 452 11.68 -28.63 3.31
#